data_9f1364e8177cc2750b47c3a8edd5b13a
#
_entry.id   9f1364e8177cc2750b47c3a8edd5b13a
#
_cell.length_a   1.000
_cell.length_b   1.000
_cell.length_c   1.000
_cell.angle_alpha   90.00
_cell.angle_beta   90.00
_cell.angle_gamma   90.00
#
_symmetry.space_group_name_H-M   'P 1'
#
loop_
_entity.id
_entity.type
_entity.pdbx_description
1 polymer ?
#
loop_
_entity_poly.entity_id
_entity_poly.type
_entity_poly.pdbx_seq_one_letter_code
_entity_poly.pdbx_strand_id
1 'polypeptide(L)'
;MKLINGVLTIVLAGIPCSVSAGDRWSSQPNVTGAGAKTCASFVEQAGPNGISDPASLQWVLGYLSGRATATNAWHRPFTGPEGIVRDILTYCRAHPVRQLDDAAASFFERNRRCRAVRGCR
;
A
#
# COMPACT_ATOMS: atom_id res chain seq x y z
N MET A 1 38.59 11.24 -62.13
CA MET A 1 37.79 10.44 -61.22
C MET A 1 37.73 11.16 -59.88
N LYS A 2 36.57 11.73 -59.53
CA LYS A 2 36.33 12.41 -58.21
C LYS A 2 35.54 11.48 -57.32
N LEU A 3 36.20 11.01 -56.30
CA LEU A 3 35.55 10.25 -55.22
C LEU A 3 34.83 11.23 -54.28
N ILE A 4 33.51 11.18 -54.25
CA ILE A 4 32.69 11.96 -53.32
C ILE A 4 32.49 11.11 -52.07
N ASN A 5 33.21 11.47 -50.99
CA ASN A 5 32.98 10.90 -49.66
C ASN A 5 31.72 11.51 -49.09
N GLY A 6 30.63 10.77 -49.15
CA GLY A 6 29.39 11.10 -48.42
C GLY A 6 29.55 10.72 -46.96
N VAL A 7 29.67 11.71 -46.10
CA VAL A 7 29.60 11.54 -44.65
C VAL A 7 28.11 11.43 -44.26
N LEU A 8 27.69 10.24 -43.91
CA LEU A 8 26.35 9.96 -43.39
C LEU A 8 26.31 10.37 -41.92
N THR A 9 25.76 11.55 -41.64
CA THR A 9 25.55 12.03 -40.28
C THR A 9 24.27 11.41 -39.74
N ILE A 10 24.40 10.39 -38.86
CA ILE A 10 23.30 9.81 -38.16
C ILE A 10 22.95 10.73 -36.99
N VAL A 11 21.88 11.49 -37.12
CA VAL A 11 21.27 12.26 -36.00
C VAL A 11 20.48 11.30 -35.12
N LEU A 12 21.08 10.90 -34.01
CA LEU A 12 20.36 10.20 -32.93
C LEU A 12 19.45 11.22 -32.25
N ALA A 13 18.19 11.24 -32.66
CA ALA A 13 17.14 11.96 -31.95
C ALA A 13 16.94 11.28 -30.59
N GLY A 14 17.53 11.82 -29.54
CA GLY A 14 17.27 11.43 -28.16
C GLY A 14 15.83 11.73 -27.83
N ILE A 15 15.02 10.69 -27.61
CA ILE A 15 13.66 10.80 -27.07
C ILE A 15 13.82 11.15 -25.59
N PRO A 16 13.40 12.35 -25.13
CA PRO A 16 13.37 12.62 -23.71
C PRO A 16 12.32 11.73 -23.06
N CYS A 17 12.73 10.72 -22.30
CA CYS A 17 11.86 10.07 -21.34
C CYS A 17 11.50 11.11 -20.28
N SER A 18 10.39 11.80 -20.49
CA SER A 18 9.77 12.63 -19.47
C SER A 18 9.21 11.71 -18.40
N VAL A 19 10.00 11.40 -17.38
CA VAL A 19 9.50 10.82 -16.15
C VAL A 19 8.72 11.91 -15.44
N SER A 20 7.41 11.87 -15.59
CA SER A 20 6.49 12.71 -14.81
C SER A 20 6.59 12.30 -13.34
N ALA A 21 7.44 12.98 -12.59
CA ALA A 21 7.44 12.92 -11.12
C ALA A 21 6.15 13.63 -10.64
N GLY A 22 5.06 12.90 -10.56
CA GLY A 22 3.77 13.50 -10.21
C GLY A 22 2.66 12.49 -10.02
N ASP A 23 2.98 11.21 -9.92
CA ASP A 23 1.96 10.23 -9.60
C ASP A 23 1.63 10.33 -8.13
N ARG A 24 0.63 11.18 -7.88
CA ARG A 24 -0.19 11.04 -6.70
C ARG A 24 -0.50 9.57 -6.52
N TRP A 25 -0.16 9.06 -5.37
CA TRP A 25 -0.71 7.83 -4.85
C TRP A 25 -2.21 8.01 -4.59
N SER A 26 -2.91 8.46 -5.60
CA SER A 26 -4.35 8.66 -5.57
C SER A 26 -5.00 7.39 -6.05
N SER A 27 -5.79 6.80 -5.19
CA SER A 27 -6.69 5.69 -5.48
C SER A 27 -6.00 4.48 -6.12
N GLN A 28 -5.62 3.57 -5.27
CA GLN A 28 -4.93 2.33 -5.54
C GLN A 28 -5.65 1.47 -6.60
N PRO A 29 -5.32 1.54 -7.88
CA PRO A 29 -5.94 0.63 -8.84
C PRO A 29 -5.41 -0.80 -8.75
N ASN A 30 -4.43 -1.06 -7.89
CA ASN A 30 -3.69 -2.33 -7.90
C ASN A 30 -3.65 -3.08 -6.58
N VAL A 31 -4.55 -2.78 -5.64
CA VAL A 31 -4.72 -3.65 -4.48
C VAL A 31 -5.42 -4.92 -4.91
N THR A 32 -4.74 -6.05 -4.74
CA THR A 32 -5.26 -7.37 -5.09
C THR A 32 -5.57 -8.20 -3.86
N GLY A 33 -6.41 -9.21 -4.04
CA GLY A 33 -6.78 -10.12 -2.97
C GLY A 33 -7.73 -9.47 -1.95
N ALA A 34 -7.60 -9.86 -0.69
CA ALA A 34 -8.52 -9.43 0.36
C ALA A 34 -8.51 -7.93 0.63
N GLY A 35 -7.40 -7.23 0.30
CA GLY A 35 -7.31 -5.78 0.47
C GLY A 35 -8.28 -4.97 -0.38
N ALA A 36 -8.67 -5.49 -1.53
CA ALA A 36 -9.65 -4.87 -2.42
C ALA A 36 -11.11 -5.06 -1.96
N LYS A 37 -11.34 -5.88 -0.92
CA LYS A 37 -12.67 -6.11 -0.34
C LYS A 37 -13.22 -4.82 0.26
N THR A 38 -14.50 -4.55 0.06
CA THR A 38 -15.14 -3.41 0.74
C THR A 38 -15.21 -3.64 2.25
N CYS A 39 -15.17 -2.57 3.01
CA CYS A 39 -15.33 -2.61 4.46
C CYS A 39 -16.66 -3.26 4.88
N ALA A 40 -17.76 -2.98 4.15
CA ALA A 40 -19.04 -3.63 4.40
C ALA A 40 -18.93 -5.15 4.28
N SER A 41 -18.34 -5.65 3.19
CA SER A 41 -18.15 -7.08 2.96
C SER A 41 -17.21 -7.71 4.00
N PHE A 42 -16.16 -6.99 4.40
CA PHE A 42 -15.27 -7.47 5.47
C PHE A 42 -16.00 -7.61 6.79
N VAL A 43 -16.77 -6.60 7.21
CA VAL A 43 -17.54 -6.64 8.49
C VAL A 43 -18.53 -7.79 8.50
N GLU A 44 -19.22 -8.04 7.38
CA GLU A 44 -20.16 -9.16 7.24
C GLU A 44 -19.47 -10.52 7.40
N GLN A 45 -18.34 -10.73 6.72
CA GLN A 45 -17.61 -12.00 6.71
C GLN A 45 -16.80 -12.23 7.98
N ALA A 46 -16.26 -11.18 8.57
CA ALA A 46 -15.44 -11.26 9.77
C ALA A 46 -16.21 -11.68 11.02
N GLY A 47 -17.52 -11.50 11.02
CA GLY A 47 -18.38 -11.79 12.16
C GLY A 47 -18.13 -10.83 13.34
N PRO A 48 -18.81 -11.05 14.47
CA PRO A 48 -18.77 -10.12 15.60
C PRO A 48 -17.38 -9.97 16.23
N ASN A 49 -16.56 -11.01 16.17
CA ASN A 49 -15.20 -11.04 16.74
C ASN A 49 -14.09 -10.73 15.72
N GLY A 50 -14.42 -10.59 14.44
CA GLY A 50 -13.46 -10.24 13.39
C GLY A 50 -12.50 -11.34 12.95
N ILE A 51 -12.66 -12.57 13.43
CA ILE A 51 -11.74 -13.70 13.18
C ILE A 51 -12.32 -14.79 12.27
N SER A 52 -13.55 -14.61 11.81
CA SER A 52 -14.20 -15.59 10.93
C SER A 52 -13.71 -15.50 9.47
N ASP A 53 -12.90 -14.49 9.14
CA ASP A 53 -12.28 -14.32 7.82
C ASP A 53 -10.75 -14.33 7.93
N PRO A 54 -10.11 -15.50 8.05
CA PRO A 54 -8.67 -15.60 8.24
C PRO A 54 -7.88 -15.10 7.04
N ALA A 55 -8.41 -15.17 5.84
CA ALA A 55 -7.73 -14.68 4.64
C ALA A 55 -7.56 -13.16 4.67
N SER A 56 -8.60 -12.43 5.06
CA SER A 56 -8.51 -10.98 5.24
C SER A 56 -7.58 -10.61 6.38
N LEU A 57 -7.60 -11.34 7.48
CA LEU A 57 -6.69 -11.11 8.61
C LEU A 57 -5.22 -11.31 8.19
N GLN A 58 -4.92 -12.39 7.50
CA GLN A 58 -3.56 -12.66 7.00
C GLN A 58 -3.10 -11.57 6.03
N TRP A 59 -3.99 -11.11 5.16
CA TRP A 59 -3.69 -10.02 4.26
C TRP A 59 -3.33 -8.73 5.02
N VAL A 60 -4.13 -8.34 6.02
CA VAL A 60 -3.87 -7.15 6.85
C VAL A 60 -2.54 -7.26 7.57
N LEU A 61 -2.25 -8.39 8.20
CA LEU A 61 -0.98 -8.61 8.91
C LEU A 61 0.23 -8.54 7.95
N GLY A 62 0.10 -9.12 6.76
CA GLY A 62 1.12 -9.04 5.71
C GLY A 62 1.35 -7.61 5.22
N TYR A 63 0.27 -6.87 4.98
CA TYR A 63 0.31 -5.47 4.60
C TYR A 63 1.04 -4.62 5.65
N LEU A 64 0.67 -4.74 6.92
CA LEU A 64 1.28 -4.00 8.02
C LEU A 64 2.77 -4.34 8.18
N SER A 65 3.12 -5.62 8.08
CA SER A 65 4.51 -6.08 8.14
C SER A 65 5.35 -5.53 6.98
N GLY A 66 4.80 -5.56 5.77
CA GLY A 66 5.45 -5.01 4.58
C GLY A 66 5.67 -3.50 4.70
N ARG A 67 4.65 -2.76 5.14
CA ARG A 67 4.75 -1.31 5.36
C ARG A 67 5.78 -0.99 6.45
N ALA A 68 5.79 -1.71 7.56
CA ALA A 68 6.76 -1.53 8.64
C ALA A 68 8.19 -1.75 8.16
N THR A 69 8.43 -2.77 7.37
CA THR A 69 9.74 -3.06 6.79
C THR A 69 10.16 -1.98 5.80
N ALA A 70 9.28 -1.62 4.86
CA ALA A 70 9.58 -0.65 3.82
C ALA A 70 9.86 0.76 4.36
N THR A 71 9.19 1.14 5.43
CA THR A 71 9.31 2.48 6.04
C THR A 71 10.23 2.54 7.25
N ASN A 72 10.81 1.39 7.66
CA ASN A 72 11.59 1.26 8.90
C ASN A 72 10.81 1.73 10.15
N ALA A 73 9.51 1.55 10.13
CA ALA A 73 8.60 1.90 11.21
C ALA A 73 8.11 0.67 11.96
N TRP A 74 7.67 0.89 13.20
CA TRP A 74 7.04 -0.13 14.01
C TRP A 74 5.60 0.27 14.26
N HIS A 75 4.69 -0.69 14.19
CA HIS A 75 3.45 -0.48 14.91
C HIS A 75 3.65 -0.98 16.34
N ARG A 76 2.96 -0.34 17.22
CA ARG A 76 2.96 -0.79 18.59
C ARG A 76 2.39 -2.21 18.65
N PRO A 77 3.13 -3.21 19.15
CA PRO A 77 2.60 -4.57 19.28
C PRO A 77 1.71 -4.69 20.51
N PHE A 78 0.63 -3.88 20.60
CA PHE A 78 0.00 -3.74 21.88
C PHE A 78 -1.00 -4.78 22.24
N THR A 79 -1.62 -5.34 21.24
CA THR A 79 -2.86 -6.07 21.46
C THR A 79 -2.92 -7.34 20.63
N GLY A 80 -1.81 -7.73 20.04
CA GLY A 80 -1.77 -8.87 19.15
C GLY A 80 -2.69 -8.71 17.92
N PRO A 81 -2.91 -9.78 17.18
CA PRO A 81 -3.78 -9.78 16.00
C PRO A 81 -5.21 -9.35 16.32
N GLU A 82 -5.74 -9.70 17.49
CA GLU A 82 -7.11 -9.37 17.92
C GLU A 82 -7.32 -7.86 18.06
N GLY A 83 -6.32 -7.16 18.57
CA GLY A 83 -6.40 -5.70 18.70
C GLY A 83 -6.34 -4.99 17.36
N ILE A 84 -5.52 -5.49 16.44
CA ILE A 84 -5.48 -5.00 15.07
C ILE A 84 -6.84 -5.18 14.41
N VAL A 85 -7.42 -6.37 14.49
CA VAL A 85 -8.74 -6.69 13.91
C VAL A 85 -9.83 -5.79 14.50
N ARG A 86 -9.83 -5.56 15.80
CA ARG A 86 -10.82 -4.69 16.45
C ARG A 86 -10.75 -3.25 15.93
N ASP A 87 -9.56 -2.72 15.73
CA ASP A 87 -9.37 -1.37 15.17
C ASP A 87 -9.84 -1.31 13.71
N ILE A 88 -9.46 -2.30 12.90
CA ILE A 88 -9.90 -2.43 11.50
C ILE A 88 -11.43 -2.53 11.42
N LEU A 89 -12.07 -3.35 12.25
CA LEU A 89 -13.54 -3.46 12.31
C LEU A 89 -14.19 -2.13 12.69
N THR A 90 -13.62 -1.41 13.65
CA THR A 90 -14.12 -0.09 14.06
C THR A 90 -14.07 0.89 12.90
N TYR A 91 -12.94 0.94 12.18
CA TYR A 91 -12.82 1.76 10.98
C TYR A 91 -13.84 1.37 9.91
N CYS A 92 -13.93 0.08 9.61
CA CYS A 92 -14.79 -0.42 8.55
C CYS A 92 -16.28 -0.22 8.84
N ARG A 93 -16.71 -0.31 10.09
CA ARG A 93 -18.09 0.03 10.49
C ARG A 93 -18.42 1.50 10.26
N ALA A 94 -17.46 2.38 10.47
CA ALA A 94 -17.61 3.81 10.22
C ALA A 94 -17.52 4.17 8.72
N HIS A 95 -16.86 3.33 7.91
CA HIS A 95 -16.55 3.62 6.51
C HIS A 95 -16.89 2.44 5.57
N PRO A 96 -18.17 2.01 5.48
CA PRO A 96 -18.55 0.76 4.80
C PRO A 96 -18.21 0.72 3.30
N VAL A 97 -18.14 1.88 2.64
CA VAL A 97 -17.82 1.99 1.20
C VAL A 97 -16.32 2.01 0.90
N ARG A 98 -15.49 2.16 1.93
CA ARG A 98 -14.03 2.09 1.79
C ARG A 98 -13.56 0.65 1.62
N GLN A 99 -12.31 0.48 1.24
CA GLN A 99 -11.69 -0.83 1.09
C GLN A 99 -10.91 -1.23 2.35
N LEU A 100 -10.61 -2.51 2.48
CA LEU A 100 -9.86 -3.03 3.62
C LEU A 100 -8.43 -2.50 3.67
N ASP A 101 -7.82 -2.21 2.51
CA ASP A 101 -6.51 -1.57 2.45
C ASP A 101 -6.51 -0.15 3.02
N ASP A 102 -7.57 0.63 2.81
CA ASP A 102 -7.74 1.94 3.45
C ASP A 102 -7.76 1.82 4.98
N ALA A 103 -8.47 0.81 5.50
CA ALA A 103 -8.51 0.53 6.93
C ALA A 103 -7.12 0.15 7.48
N ALA A 104 -6.41 -0.73 6.78
CA ALA A 104 -5.06 -1.15 7.15
C ALA A 104 -4.06 0.01 7.07
N ALA A 105 -4.15 0.85 6.03
CA ALA A 105 -3.32 2.04 5.90
C ALA A 105 -3.57 3.03 7.04
N SER A 106 -4.84 3.28 7.36
CA SER A 106 -5.24 4.16 8.46
C SER A 106 -4.73 3.65 9.82
N PHE A 107 -4.83 2.34 10.05
CA PHE A 107 -4.26 1.72 11.25
C PHE A 107 -2.75 1.95 11.31
N PHE A 108 -2.03 1.67 10.23
CA PHE A 108 -0.58 1.84 10.17
C PHE A 108 -0.17 3.27 10.49
N GLU A 109 -0.79 4.26 9.86
CA GLU A 109 -0.43 5.67 10.04
C GLU A 109 -0.67 6.15 11.49
N ARG A 110 -1.73 5.71 12.15
CA ARG A 110 -2.01 6.06 13.55
C ARG A 110 -1.06 5.39 14.54
N ASN A 111 -0.53 4.23 14.20
CA ASN A 111 0.24 3.40 15.13
C ASN A 111 1.72 3.29 14.78
N ARG A 112 2.16 3.82 13.65
CA ARG A 112 3.57 3.77 13.27
C ARG A 112 4.44 4.57 14.23
N ARG A 113 5.60 4.00 14.54
CA ARG A 113 6.68 4.69 15.25
C ARG A 113 7.97 4.51 14.48
N CYS A 114 8.67 5.61 14.27
CA CYS A 114 9.98 5.60 13.62
C CYS A 114 11.04 5.12 14.59
N ARG A 115 11.97 4.31 14.12
CA ARG A 115 13.20 4.04 14.89
C ARG A 115 13.99 5.33 15.02
N ALA A 116 14.29 5.73 16.26
CA ALA A 116 14.94 6.99 16.59
C ALA A 116 16.29 7.25 15.86
N VAL A 117 16.95 6.17 15.42
CA VAL A 117 18.29 6.25 14.81
C VAL A 117 18.26 6.57 13.31
N ARG A 118 17.16 6.32 12.59
CA ARG A 118 17.11 6.48 11.12
C ARG A 118 15.92 7.29 10.58
N GLY A 119 15.03 7.70 11.45
CA GLY A 119 13.79 8.37 11.03
C GLY A 119 12.86 7.47 10.20
N CYS A 120 11.62 7.93 9.95
CA CYS A 120 10.76 7.35 8.94
C CYS A 120 11.06 7.97 7.58
N ARG A 121 11.11 7.15 6.56
CA ARG A 121 11.17 7.57 5.16
C ARG A 121 9.78 7.68 4.58
#